data_8e2e1c711b4fd456b41d74dc0f4135e9
#
_entry.id   8e2e1c711b4fd456b41d74dc0f4135e9
#
_cell.length_a   1.000
_cell.length_b   1.000
_cell.length_c   1.000
_cell.angle_alpha   90.00
_cell.angle_beta   90.00
_cell.angle_gamma   90.00
#
_symmetry.space_group_name_H-M   'P 1'
#
loop_
_entity.id
_entity.type
_entity.pdbx_description
1 polymer ?
#
loop_
_entity_poly.entity_id
_entity_poly.type
_entity_poly.pdbx_seq_one_letter_code
_entity_poly.pdbx_strand_id
1 'polypeptide(L)'
;RDAQESRGLGDVYKRQAQASPIYMYQRLEKPGQRWGLFGVISLIGNIALMAFYTVVTGWILYYFVKFLIGSNADFGFAQMIADPGLNVTYLLVVLIAAFVLLSFNLQGGLERVTKYMMSALLVLMLVLAVHSLTFAGAAEGLRFYLVPDFSAIDGGVIVAAMNQAFFSLSVGMGGMAIFGSYIGKDRALMGESVHVILLDTFVAVLAGIIIFPACFTYGLEVTAGPSLLFDTMAGVFNHMAGGRWWGTLFFLFMVFAALS
;
A
#
# COMPACT_ATOMS: atom_id res chain seq x y z
N ARG A 1 -4.67 -16.09 32.97
CA ARG A 1 -4.94 -14.66 32.73
C ARG A 1 -3.78 -14.02 31.97
N ASP A 2 -2.54 -14.28 32.38
CA ASP A 2 -1.35 -13.59 31.80
C ASP A 2 -0.96 -14.05 30.39
N ALA A 3 -1.28 -15.28 30.00
CA ALA A 3 -0.99 -15.79 28.67
C ALA A 3 -1.96 -15.31 27.57
N GLN A 4 -3.14 -14.82 27.95
CA GLN A 4 -4.09 -14.17 27.04
C GLN A 4 -3.75 -12.70 26.82
N GLU A 5 -3.02 -12.10 27.76
CA GLU A 5 -2.56 -10.71 27.68
C GLU A 5 -1.41 -10.50 26.70
N SER A 6 -0.59 -11.52 26.42
CA SER A 6 0.58 -11.40 25.54
C SER A 6 0.31 -11.60 24.04
N ARG A 7 -0.86 -12.12 23.66
CA ARG A 7 -1.22 -12.36 22.27
C ARG A 7 -2.16 -11.27 21.74
N GLY A 8 -1.60 -10.29 21.08
CA GLY A 8 -2.38 -9.21 20.45
C GLY A 8 -2.72 -8.04 21.37
N LEU A 9 -1.93 -7.83 22.40
CA LEU A 9 -2.08 -6.78 23.42
C LEU A 9 -2.35 -5.39 22.84
N GLY A 10 -1.75 -5.04 21.71
CA GLY A 10 -2.00 -3.76 21.06
C GLY A 10 -3.47 -3.54 20.73
N ASP A 11 -4.12 -4.47 20.05
CA ASP A 11 -5.49 -4.29 19.54
C ASP A 11 -6.57 -4.51 20.61
N VAL A 12 -6.33 -5.40 21.56
CA VAL A 12 -7.23 -5.62 22.71
C VAL A 12 -7.30 -4.38 23.59
N TYR A 13 -6.15 -3.77 23.91
CA TYR A 13 -6.10 -2.56 24.74
C TYR A 13 -6.66 -1.34 23.99
N LYS A 14 -6.42 -1.23 22.70
CA LYS A 14 -6.96 -0.18 21.85
C LYS A 14 -8.48 -0.21 21.80
N ARG A 15 -9.06 -1.40 21.65
CA ARG A 15 -10.49 -1.63 21.69
C ARG A 15 -11.10 -1.32 23.07
N GLN A 16 -10.36 -1.57 24.16
CA GLN A 16 -10.80 -1.28 25.52
C GLN A 16 -10.70 0.22 25.85
N ALA A 17 -9.66 0.90 25.38
CA ALA A 17 -9.42 2.31 25.69
C ALA A 17 -10.32 3.27 24.90
N GLN A 18 -10.75 2.90 23.68
CA GLN A 18 -11.55 3.73 22.75
C GLN A 18 -11.08 5.19 22.70
N ALA A 19 -9.76 5.38 22.60
CA ALA A 19 -9.12 6.68 22.68
C ALA A 19 -8.06 6.83 21.59
N SER A 20 -7.68 8.09 21.28
CA SER A 20 -6.56 8.35 20.37
C SER A 20 -5.28 7.68 20.90
N PRO A 21 -4.29 7.38 20.04
CA PRO A 21 -3.07 6.68 20.45
C PRO A 21 -2.39 7.29 21.67
N ILE A 22 -2.34 8.62 21.79
CA ILE A 22 -1.72 9.32 22.92
C ILE A 22 -2.47 9.00 24.23
N TYR A 23 -3.79 9.21 24.24
CA TYR A 23 -4.61 8.97 25.44
C TYR A 23 -4.74 7.49 25.76
N MET A 24 -4.66 6.62 24.79
CA MET A 24 -4.66 5.18 24.99
C MET A 24 -3.48 4.74 25.85
N TYR A 25 -2.27 5.14 25.48
CA TYR A 25 -1.08 4.81 26.27
C TYR A 25 -1.13 5.40 27.67
N GLN A 26 -1.62 6.64 27.82
CA GLN A 26 -1.81 7.27 29.13
C GLN A 26 -2.84 6.55 30.01
N ARG A 27 -3.91 6.02 29.40
CA ARG A 27 -4.96 5.26 30.16
C ARG A 27 -4.49 3.87 30.60
N LEU A 28 -3.52 3.29 29.90
CA LEU A 28 -3.02 1.94 30.12
C LEU A 28 -1.74 1.92 30.96
N GLU A 29 -1.08 3.08 31.15
CA GLU A 29 0.14 3.16 31.94
C GLU A 29 -0.15 2.99 33.44
N LYS A 30 0.78 2.30 34.13
CA LYS A 30 0.74 2.17 35.60
C LYS A 30 1.44 3.37 36.23
N PRO A 31 1.13 3.69 37.51
CA PRO A 31 1.82 4.76 38.24
C PRO A 31 3.35 4.60 38.15
N GLY A 32 4.04 5.66 37.72
CA GLY A 32 5.49 5.67 37.54
C GLY A 32 6.00 5.28 36.16
N GLN A 33 5.14 4.84 35.23
CA GLN A 33 5.49 4.60 33.83
C GLN A 33 5.19 5.84 32.98
N ARG A 34 5.87 5.97 31.81
CA ARG A 34 5.73 7.10 30.89
C ARG A 34 5.45 6.62 29.47
N TRP A 35 4.45 5.73 29.32
CA TRP A 35 4.09 5.17 28.01
C TRP A 35 3.42 6.19 27.09
N GLY A 36 2.89 7.30 27.64
CA GLY A 36 2.37 8.41 26.85
C GLY A 36 3.37 8.96 25.80
N LEU A 37 4.68 8.85 26.08
CA LEU A 37 5.75 9.24 25.12
C LEU A 37 5.69 8.41 23.83
N PHE A 38 5.40 7.12 23.92
CA PHE A 38 5.22 6.27 22.73
C PHE A 38 4.01 6.69 21.89
N GLY A 39 2.97 7.21 22.53
CA GLY A 39 1.83 7.81 21.80
C GLY A 39 2.23 9.01 20.97
N VAL A 40 3.12 9.87 21.50
CA VAL A 40 3.66 11.03 20.78
C VAL A 40 4.56 10.60 19.63
N ILE A 41 5.47 9.64 19.84
CA ILE A 41 6.34 9.07 18.80
C ILE A 41 5.49 8.47 17.67
N SER A 42 4.46 7.72 18.02
CA SER A 42 3.52 7.14 17.07
C SER A 42 2.79 8.22 16.25
N LEU A 43 2.39 9.33 16.87
CA LEU A 43 1.76 10.44 16.16
C LEU A 43 2.72 11.10 15.17
N ILE A 44 3.96 11.36 15.58
CA ILE A 44 4.99 11.93 14.69
C ILE A 44 5.25 10.98 13.52
N GLY A 45 5.35 9.67 13.77
CA GLY A 45 5.51 8.67 12.73
C GLY A 45 4.36 8.67 11.72
N ASN A 46 3.11 8.78 12.19
CA ASN A 46 1.94 8.88 11.31
C ASN A 46 1.94 10.18 10.48
N ILE A 47 2.33 11.31 11.06
CA ILE A 47 2.43 12.58 10.32
C ILE A 47 3.50 12.46 9.21
N ALA A 48 4.66 11.90 9.53
CA ALA A 48 5.73 11.68 8.55
C ALA A 48 5.29 10.71 7.44
N LEU A 49 4.59 9.62 7.80
CA LEU A 49 4.03 8.66 6.86
C LEU A 49 3.01 9.34 5.93
N MET A 50 2.07 10.13 6.48
CA MET A 50 1.07 10.85 5.68
C MET A 50 1.71 11.86 4.72
N ALA A 51 2.75 12.56 5.15
CA ALA A 51 3.50 13.47 4.28
C ALA A 51 4.11 12.71 3.08
N PHE A 52 4.77 11.58 3.34
CA PHE A 52 5.32 10.71 2.29
C PHE A 52 4.21 10.17 1.38
N TYR A 53 3.14 9.63 1.97
CA TYR A 53 2.03 9.01 1.22
C TYR A 53 1.32 10.00 0.29
N THR A 54 1.15 11.26 0.74
CA THR A 54 0.51 12.30 -0.07
C THR A 54 1.34 12.64 -1.31
N VAL A 55 2.67 12.67 -1.18
CA VAL A 55 3.57 12.86 -2.34
C VAL A 55 3.44 11.71 -3.32
N VAL A 56 3.53 10.47 -2.84
CA VAL A 56 3.39 9.27 -3.69
C VAL A 56 2.02 9.21 -4.37
N THR A 57 0.96 9.57 -3.67
CA THR A 57 -0.39 9.69 -4.26
C THR A 57 -0.42 10.73 -5.38
N GLY A 58 0.31 11.86 -5.24
CA GLY A 58 0.49 12.85 -6.29
C GLY A 58 1.16 12.24 -7.54
N TRP A 59 2.18 11.41 -7.36
CA TRP A 59 2.84 10.70 -8.47
C TRP A 59 1.90 9.71 -9.16
N ILE A 60 1.12 8.94 -8.41
CA ILE A 60 0.11 8.03 -8.96
C ILE A 60 -0.93 8.79 -9.79
N LEU A 61 -1.41 9.93 -9.28
CA LEU A 61 -2.35 10.79 -9.99
C LEU A 61 -1.75 11.35 -11.29
N TYR A 62 -0.48 11.76 -11.26
CA TYR A 62 0.23 12.22 -12.46
C TYR A 62 0.28 11.13 -13.53
N TYR A 63 0.66 9.90 -13.16
CA TYR A 63 0.69 8.77 -14.09
C TYR A 63 -0.69 8.43 -14.63
N PHE A 64 -1.72 8.46 -13.79
CA PHE A 64 -3.10 8.32 -14.24
C PHE A 64 -3.46 9.31 -15.34
N VAL A 65 -3.16 10.61 -15.14
CA VAL A 65 -3.43 11.65 -16.12
C VAL A 65 -2.65 11.43 -17.41
N LYS A 66 -1.38 11.03 -17.31
CA LYS A 66 -0.53 10.76 -18.47
C LYS A 66 -1.03 9.59 -19.31
N PHE A 67 -1.42 8.49 -18.71
CA PHE A 67 -2.03 7.35 -19.39
C PHE A 67 -3.38 7.72 -20.00
N LEU A 68 -4.22 8.48 -19.28
CA LEU A 68 -5.51 8.95 -19.76
C LEU A 68 -5.40 9.81 -21.02
N ILE A 69 -4.45 10.74 -21.05
CA ILE A 69 -4.21 11.62 -22.20
C ILE A 69 -3.48 10.87 -23.33
N GLY A 70 -2.74 9.81 -23.04
CA GLY A 70 -1.97 9.03 -24.00
C GLY A 70 -0.57 9.57 -24.25
N SER A 71 -0.03 10.42 -23.35
CA SER A 71 1.36 10.88 -23.39
C SER A 71 2.24 10.16 -22.37
N ASN A 72 2.09 8.85 -22.32
CA ASN A 72 2.73 7.98 -21.33
C ASN A 72 4.11 7.45 -21.77
N ALA A 73 4.49 7.62 -23.05
CA ALA A 73 5.76 7.12 -23.58
C ALA A 73 6.94 8.10 -23.39
N ASP A 74 6.69 9.38 -23.18
CA ASP A 74 7.67 10.45 -23.31
C ASP A 74 8.29 10.92 -21.98
N PHE A 75 8.07 10.20 -20.86
CA PHE A 75 8.59 10.64 -19.57
C PHE A 75 9.03 9.47 -18.70
N GLY A 76 10.12 9.70 -17.94
CA GLY A 76 10.62 8.78 -16.93
C GLY A 76 10.35 9.27 -15.51
N PHE A 77 10.31 8.35 -14.56
CA PHE A 77 10.10 8.66 -13.15
C PHE A 77 11.15 9.62 -12.60
N ALA A 78 12.42 9.46 -13.00
CA ALA A 78 13.50 10.35 -12.58
C ALA A 78 13.26 11.82 -13.00
N GLN A 79 12.73 12.04 -14.21
CA GLN A 79 12.41 13.40 -14.69
C GLN A 79 11.26 14.01 -13.89
N MET A 80 10.24 13.21 -13.57
CA MET A 80 9.11 13.67 -12.76
C MET A 80 9.55 14.08 -11.36
N ILE A 81 10.40 13.28 -10.69
CA ILE A 81 10.91 13.61 -9.35
C ILE A 81 11.75 14.91 -9.38
N ALA A 82 12.51 15.11 -10.45
CA ALA A 82 13.38 16.28 -10.59
C ALA A 82 12.65 17.58 -10.86
N ASP A 83 11.34 17.57 -11.16
CA ASP A 83 10.51 18.77 -11.38
C ASP A 83 9.74 19.17 -10.11
N PRO A 84 10.22 20.18 -9.36
CA PRO A 84 9.55 20.63 -8.14
C PRO A 84 8.15 21.23 -8.40
N GLY A 85 7.96 21.91 -9.55
CA GLY A 85 6.69 22.53 -9.90
C GLY A 85 5.59 21.49 -10.10
N LEU A 86 5.92 20.42 -10.81
CA LEU A 86 5.04 19.29 -11.04
C LEU A 86 4.69 18.59 -9.71
N ASN A 87 5.69 18.31 -8.90
CA ASN A 87 5.49 17.63 -7.61
C ASN A 87 4.57 18.46 -6.69
N VAL A 88 4.82 19.77 -6.56
CA VAL A 88 3.98 20.64 -5.73
C VAL A 88 2.56 20.75 -6.29
N THR A 89 2.40 20.83 -7.60
CA THR A 89 1.07 20.91 -8.21
C THR A 89 0.22 19.69 -7.91
N TYR A 90 0.74 18.48 -8.16
CA TYR A 90 0.00 17.25 -7.91
C TYR A 90 -0.19 16.97 -6.42
N LEU A 91 0.78 17.35 -5.56
CA LEU A 91 0.62 17.33 -4.11
C LEU A 91 -0.56 18.20 -3.66
N LEU A 92 -0.66 19.42 -4.14
CA LEU A 92 -1.76 20.34 -3.81
C LEU A 92 -3.11 19.78 -4.29
N VAL A 93 -3.17 19.22 -5.49
CA VAL A 93 -4.40 18.62 -6.02
C VAL A 93 -4.86 17.47 -5.11
N VAL A 94 -3.94 16.59 -4.70
CA VAL A 94 -4.26 15.48 -3.78
C VAL A 94 -4.71 16.00 -2.42
N LEU A 95 -4.03 16.98 -1.85
CA LEU A 95 -4.43 17.59 -0.58
C LEU A 95 -5.83 18.19 -0.65
N ILE A 96 -6.13 18.96 -1.70
CA ILE A 96 -7.46 19.53 -1.90
C ILE A 96 -8.51 18.43 -2.04
N ALA A 97 -8.23 17.40 -2.84
CA ALA A 97 -9.14 16.27 -3.01
C ALA A 97 -9.39 15.54 -1.68
N ALA A 98 -8.35 15.28 -0.88
CA ALA A 98 -8.47 14.66 0.43
C ALA A 98 -9.29 15.52 1.41
N PHE A 99 -9.03 16.85 1.47
CA PHE A 99 -9.84 17.75 2.31
C PHE A 99 -11.30 17.83 1.86
N VAL A 100 -11.56 17.85 0.56
CA VAL A 100 -12.93 17.81 0.02
C VAL A 100 -13.63 16.52 0.42
N LEU A 101 -12.96 15.37 0.24
CA LEU A 101 -13.51 14.07 0.63
C LEU A 101 -13.80 13.97 2.13
N LEU A 102 -12.91 14.51 2.97
CA LEU A 102 -13.09 14.51 4.43
C LEU A 102 -14.18 15.51 4.88
N SER A 103 -14.41 16.60 4.13
CA SER A 103 -15.43 17.61 4.45
C SER A 103 -16.85 17.14 4.20
N PHE A 104 -17.05 16.26 3.23
CA PHE A 104 -18.33 15.61 3.03
C PHE A 104 -18.43 14.45 4.02
N ASN A 105 -19.38 14.50 4.93
CA ASN A 105 -19.65 13.45 5.94
C ASN A 105 -20.08 12.10 5.26
N LEU A 106 -19.24 11.60 4.39
CA LEU A 106 -19.48 10.54 3.40
C LEU A 106 -19.15 9.14 3.93
N GLN A 107 -19.11 8.94 5.28
CA GLN A 107 -18.68 7.67 5.87
C GLN A 107 -19.37 6.44 5.23
N GLY A 108 -20.66 6.50 4.97
CA GLY A 108 -21.36 5.37 4.32
C GLY A 108 -21.20 5.31 2.80
N GLY A 109 -21.01 6.45 2.13
CA GLY A 109 -20.86 6.52 0.67
C GLY A 109 -19.42 6.20 0.23
N LEU A 110 -18.44 6.79 0.91
CA LEU A 110 -17.02 6.58 0.62
C LEU A 110 -16.63 5.11 0.86
N GLU A 111 -17.03 4.52 1.98
CA GLU A 111 -16.79 3.10 2.26
C GLU A 111 -17.34 2.18 1.15
N ARG A 112 -18.55 2.46 0.67
CA ARG A 112 -19.16 1.66 -0.41
C ARG A 112 -18.38 1.82 -1.72
N VAL A 113 -18.04 3.06 -2.10
CA VAL A 113 -17.26 3.33 -3.31
C VAL A 113 -15.88 2.66 -3.23
N THR A 114 -15.16 2.84 -2.12
CA THR A 114 -13.86 2.20 -1.89
C THR A 114 -13.95 0.69 -2.00
N LYS A 115 -14.97 0.06 -1.41
CA LYS A 115 -15.17 -1.40 -1.48
C LYS A 115 -15.33 -1.87 -2.94
N TYR A 116 -16.13 -1.19 -3.74
CA TYR A 116 -16.28 -1.55 -5.15
C TYR A 116 -15.01 -1.29 -5.95
N MET A 117 -14.32 -0.19 -5.70
CA MET A 117 -13.06 0.15 -6.38
C MET A 117 -11.95 -0.85 -6.05
N MET A 118 -11.78 -1.22 -4.78
CA MET A 118 -10.80 -2.23 -4.36
C MET A 118 -11.13 -3.62 -4.94
N SER A 119 -12.42 -3.98 -5.00
CA SER A 119 -12.83 -5.22 -5.65
C SER A 119 -12.53 -5.20 -7.16
N ALA A 120 -12.78 -4.07 -7.82
CA ALA A 120 -12.46 -3.89 -9.23
C ALA A 120 -10.94 -3.91 -9.49
N LEU A 121 -10.14 -3.31 -8.61
CA LEU A 121 -8.67 -3.41 -8.68
C LEU A 121 -8.21 -4.86 -8.56
N LEU A 122 -8.77 -5.62 -7.63
CA LEU A 122 -8.43 -7.04 -7.49
C LEU A 122 -8.76 -7.85 -8.74
N VAL A 123 -9.95 -7.64 -9.32
CA VAL A 123 -10.35 -8.28 -10.58
C VAL A 123 -9.40 -7.87 -11.72
N LEU A 124 -9.06 -6.58 -11.82
CA LEU A 124 -8.09 -6.10 -12.81
C LEU A 124 -6.73 -6.78 -12.64
N MET A 125 -6.24 -6.88 -11.41
CA MET A 125 -4.97 -7.56 -11.12
C MET A 125 -5.01 -9.04 -11.51
N LEU A 126 -6.12 -9.74 -11.25
CA LEU A 126 -6.32 -11.13 -11.69
C LEU A 126 -6.28 -11.25 -13.22
N VAL A 127 -6.97 -10.37 -13.93
CA VAL A 127 -6.96 -10.35 -15.41
C VAL A 127 -5.55 -10.09 -15.93
N LEU A 128 -4.83 -9.11 -15.36
CA LEU A 128 -3.46 -8.81 -15.74
C LEU A 128 -2.50 -9.96 -15.42
N ALA A 129 -2.69 -10.64 -14.28
CA ALA A 129 -1.88 -11.81 -13.92
C ALA A 129 -2.09 -12.95 -14.94
N VAL A 130 -3.35 -13.27 -15.28
CA VAL A 130 -3.65 -14.28 -16.30
C VAL A 130 -3.05 -13.89 -17.65
N HIS A 131 -3.18 -12.62 -18.05
CA HIS A 131 -2.61 -12.12 -19.29
C HIS A 131 -1.06 -12.19 -19.26
N SER A 132 -0.43 -11.86 -18.15
CA SER A 132 1.03 -11.93 -18.00
C SER A 132 1.58 -13.36 -18.16
N LEU A 133 0.80 -14.38 -17.77
CA LEU A 133 1.17 -15.78 -17.98
C LEU A 133 1.24 -16.20 -19.47
N THR A 134 0.64 -15.41 -20.39
CA THR A 134 0.70 -15.67 -21.82
C THR A 134 1.95 -15.08 -22.50
N PHE A 135 2.77 -14.34 -21.77
CA PHE A 135 3.97 -13.70 -22.30
C PHE A 135 5.10 -14.72 -22.59
N ALA A 136 5.93 -14.42 -23.56
CA ALA A 136 7.04 -15.31 -23.98
C ALA A 136 8.04 -15.58 -22.84
N GLY A 137 8.34 -14.58 -22.00
CA GLY A 137 9.23 -14.67 -20.86
C GLY A 137 8.55 -15.14 -19.56
N ALA A 138 7.28 -15.59 -19.60
CA ALA A 138 6.52 -15.91 -18.41
C ALA A 138 7.15 -17.01 -17.56
N ALA A 139 7.63 -18.07 -18.19
CA ALA A 139 8.25 -19.20 -17.48
C ALA A 139 9.52 -18.77 -16.73
N GLU A 140 10.35 -17.95 -17.35
CA GLU A 140 11.61 -17.46 -16.77
C GLU A 140 11.32 -16.47 -15.63
N GLY A 141 10.41 -15.52 -15.84
CA GLY A 141 9.99 -14.57 -14.81
C GLY A 141 9.35 -15.24 -13.59
N LEU A 142 8.49 -16.24 -13.81
CA LEU A 142 7.91 -17.02 -12.71
C LEU A 142 8.94 -17.86 -11.97
N ARG A 143 9.90 -18.45 -12.69
CA ARG A 143 11.00 -19.18 -12.08
C ARG A 143 11.83 -18.26 -11.19
N PHE A 144 12.18 -17.07 -11.68
CA PHE A 144 12.90 -16.08 -10.90
C PHE A 144 12.14 -15.70 -9.62
N TYR A 145 10.83 -15.51 -9.72
CA TYR A 145 10.01 -15.04 -8.61
C TYR A 145 9.67 -16.12 -7.57
N LEU A 146 9.32 -17.33 -8.03
CA LEU A 146 8.75 -18.37 -7.16
C LEU A 146 9.76 -19.42 -6.70
N VAL A 147 10.90 -19.56 -7.39
CA VAL A 147 11.91 -20.53 -6.98
C VAL A 147 12.86 -19.87 -5.98
N PRO A 148 12.84 -20.30 -4.72
CA PRO A 148 13.66 -19.69 -3.69
C PRO A 148 15.14 -20.06 -3.88
N ASP A 149 16.00 -19.06 -3.82
CA ASP A 149 17.44 -19.26 -3.68
C ASP A 149 17.85 -19.14 -2.21
N PHE A 150 17.95 -20.28 -1.55
CA PHE A 150 18.33 -20.32 -0.14
C PHE A 150 19.78 -19.89 0.10
N SER A 151 20.62 -19.88 -0.91
CA SER A 151 22.01 -19.42 -0.80
C SER A 151 22.14 -17.90 -0.64
N ALA A 152 21.14 -17.17 -1.12
CA ALA A 152 21.06 -15.70 -1.02
C ALA A 152 20.49 -15.21 0.33
N ILE A 153 20.00 -16.12 1.20
CA ILE A 153 19.40 -15.73 2.48
C ILE A 153 20.49 -15.43 3.50
N ASP A 154 20.69 -14.16 3.76
CA ASP A 154 21.55 -13.65 4.83
C ASP A 154 20.74 -12.91 5.90
N GLY A 155 21.44 -12.40 6.93
CA GLY A 155 20.81 -11.59 7.98
C GLY A 155 20.16 -10.32 7.46
N GLY A 156 20.69 -9.73 6.39
CA GLY A 156 20.14 -8.54 5.73
C GLY A 156 18.80 -8.83 5.08
N VAL A 157 18.68 -9.95 4.38
CA VAL A 157 17.42 -10.39 3.74
C VAL A 157 16.34 -10.63 4.78
N ILE A 158 16.68 -11.27 5.91
CA ILE A 158 15.73 -11.49 7.02
C ILE A 158 15.23 -10.15 7.58
N VAL A 159 16.12 -9.21 7.85
CA VAL A 159 15.76 -7.88 8.37
C VAL A 159 14.91 -7.12 7.35
N ALA A 160 15.24 -7.17 6.06
CA ALA A 160 14.46 -6.53 5.01
C ALA A 160 13.04 -7.12 4.91
N ALA A 161 12.91 -8.45 4.98
CA ALA A 161 11.61 -9.13 4.99
C ALA A 161 10.76 -8.76 6.22
N MET A 162 11.39 -8.69 7.40
CA MET A 162 10.72 -8.23 8.63
C MET A 162 10.25 -6.77 8.48
N ASN A 163 11.09 -5.89 8.00
CA ASN A 163 10.74 -4.47 7.79
C ASN A 163 9.57 -4.34 6.80
N GLN A 164 9.56 -5.11 5.71
CA GLN A 164 8.47 -5.13 4.76
C GLN A 164 7.17 -5.62 5.39
N ALA A 165 7.20 -6.70 6.18
CA ALA A 165 6.03 -7.21 6.88
C ALA A 165 5.48 -6.19 7.90
N PHE A 166 6.34 -5.52 8.68
CA PHE A 166 5.93 -4.46 9.60
C PHE A 166 5.31 -3.27 8.88
N PHE A 167 5.88 -2.87 7.75
CA PHE A 167 5.38 -1.75 6.96
C PHE A 167 4.02 -2.07 6.32
N SER A 168 3.91 -3.20 5.63
CA SER A 168 2.70 -3.65 4.93
C SER A 168 1.50 -3.80 5.88
N LEU A 169 1.73 -4.42 7.04
CA LEU A 169 0.70 -4.62 8.06
C LEU A 169 0.53 -3.42 9.00
N SER A 170 1.23 -2.30 8.76
CA SER A 170 1.19 -1.08 9.59
C SER A 170 1.45 -1.35 11.09
N VAL A 171 2.31 -2.33 11.39
CA VAL A 171 2.63 -2.71 12.77
C VAL A 171 3.50 -1.62 13.41
N GLY A 172 3.14 -1.18 14.60
CA GLY A 172 3.91 -0.17 15.37
C GLY A 172 3.65 1.29 14.96
N MET A 173 3.00 1.57 13.86
CA MET A 173 2.75 2.93 13.36
C MET A 173 1.56 3.63 14.06
N GLY A 174 0.80 2.94 14.92
CA GLY A 174 -0.38 3.51 15.59
C GLY A 174 -1.64 3.63 14.70
N GLY A 175 -1.55 3.46 13.38
CA GLY A 175 -2.70 3.46 12.48
C GLY A 175 -3.70 2.36 12.83
N MET A 176 -3.22 1.14 13.03
CA MET A 176 -4.04 0.01 13.51
C MET A 176 -4.68 0.28 14.88
N ALA A 177 -4.10 1.20 15.69
CA ALA A 177 -4.72 1.65 16.94
C ALA A 177 -6.04 2.38 16.69
N ILE A 178 -6.07 3.21 15.69
CA ILE A 178 -7.25 3.99 15.30
C ILE A 178 -8.32 3.03 14.77
N PHE A 179 -7.98 2.15 13.82
CA PHE A 179 -8.91 1.16 13.30
C PHE A 179 -9.45 0.23 14.40
N GLY A 180 -8.58 -0.27 15.29
CA GLY A 180 -8.99 -1.09 16.43
C GLY A 180 -9.98 -0.40 17.39
N SER A 181 -9.96 0.94 17.46
CA SER A 181 -10.92 1.70 18.30
C SER A 181 -12.35 1.71 17.72
N TYR A 182 -12.49 1.51 16.40
CA TYR A 182 -13.78 1.47 15.71
C TYR A 182 -14.37 0.05 15.57
N ILE A 183 -13.57 -0.99 15.79
CA ILE A 183 -14.05 -2.37 15.70
C ILE A 183 -14.99 -2.69 16.88
N GLY A 184 -16.21 -3.10 16.58
CA GLY A 184 -17.22 -3.50 17.55
C GLY A 184 -16.79 -4.73 18.38
N LYS A 185 -17.37 -4.88 19.57
CA LYS A 185 -17.03 -5.99 20.50
C LYS A 185 -17.50 -7.37 20.02
N ASP A 186 -18.33 -7.41 19.02
CA ASP A 186 -18.89 -8.59 18.34
C ASP A 186 -17.94 -9.25 17.34
N ARG A 187 -16.87 -8.55 16.92
CA ARG A 187 -15.90 -9.05 15.94
C ARG A 187 -14.72 -9.76 16.60
N ALA A 188 -14.31 -10.89 16.03
CA ALA A 188 -13.13 -11.64 16.45
C ALA A 188 -11.86 -11.05 15.82
N LEU A 189 -11.07 -10.29 16.60
CA LEU A 189 -9.84 -9.62 16.11
C LEU A 189 -8.85 -10.56 15.44
N MET A 190 -8.70 -11.80 15.95
CA MET A 190 -7.80 -12.79 15.34
C MET A 190 -8.26 -13.17 13.93
N GLY A 191 -9.56 -13.38 13.72
CA GLY A 191 -10.11 -13.70 12.40
C GLY A 191 -9.89 -12.57 11.39
N GLU A 192 -10.18 -11.33 11.80
CA GLU A 192 -9.94 -10.15 10.93
C GLU A 192 -8.44 -9.99 10.61
N SER A 193 -7.55 -10.17 11.58
CA SER A 193 -6.10 -10.09 11.34
C SER A 193 -5.61 -11.14 10.36
N VAL A 194 -6.09 -12.38 10.45
CA VAL A 194 -5.75 -13.45 9.51
C VAL A 194 -6.24 -13.13 8.10
N HIS A 195 -7.47 -12.61 7.96
CA HIS A 195 -7.99 -12.19 6.65
C HIS A 195 -7.16 -11.06 6.02
N VAL A 196 -6.76 -10.07 6.81
CA VAL A 196 -5.90 -8.97 6.33
C VAL A 196 -4.56 -9.51 5.83
N ILE A 197 -3.88 -10.36 6.62
CA ILE A 197 -2.60 -10.95 6.23
C ILE A 197 -2.72 -11.78 4.95
N LEU A 198 -3.77 -12.60 4.84
CA LEU A 198 -3.98 -13.45 3.66
C LEU A 198 -4.26 -12.62 2.41
N LEU A 199 -5.08 -11.57 2.51
CA LEU A 199 -5.38 -10.68 1.38
C LEU A 199 -4.16 -9.87 0.97
N ASP A 200 -3.41 -9.32 1.92
CA ASP A 200 -2.18 -8.56 1.66
C ASP A 200 -1.15 -9.44 0.93
N THR A 201 -0.89 -10.63 1.46
CA THR A 201 0.01 -11.60 0.84
C THR A 201 -0.46 -12.02 -0.56
N PHE A 202 -1.76 -12.27 -0.73
CA PHE A 202 -2.34 -12.67 -2.01
C PHE A 202 -2.15 -11.57 -3.08
N VAL A 203 -2.42 -10.32 -2.74
CA VAL A 203 -2.24 -9.17 -3.64
C VAL A 203 -0.75 -8.99 -3.98
N ALA A 204 0.15 -9.13 -3.01
CA ALA A 204 1.59 -9.05 -3.23
C ALA A 204 2.09 -10.14 -4.19
N VAL A 205 1.61 -11.39 -4.01
CA VAL A 205 1.95 -12.50 -4.93
C VAL A 205 1.40 -12.26 -6.33
N LEU A 206 0.17 -11.77 -6.46
CA LEU A 206 -0.41 -11.41 -7.77
C LEU A 206 0.40 -10.31 -8.46
N ALA A 207 0.82 -9.29 -7.73
CA ALA A 207 1.65 -8.23 -8.28
C ALA A 207 2.98 -8.78 -8.85
N GLY A 208 3.63 -9.69 -8.14
CA GLY A 208 4.82 -10.37 -8.63
C GLY A 208 4.56 -11.19 -9.91
N ILE A 209 3.45 -11.93 -9.98
CA ILE A 209 3.05 -12.70 -11.18
C ILE A 209 2.80 -11.76 -12.38
N ILE A 210 2.39 -10.53 -12.17
CA ILE A 210 2.23 -9.54 -13.25
C ILE A 210 3.60 -8.99 -13.69
N ILE A 211 4.41 -8.59 -12.72
CA ILE A 211 5.62 -7.80 -12.94
C ILE A 211 6.74 -8.64 -13.55
N PHE A 212 7.08 -9.78 -12.91
CA PHE A 212 8.27 -10.54 -13.31
C PHE A 212 8.18 -11.13 -14.72
N PRO A 213 7.09 -11.80 -15.13
CA PRO A 213 6.95 -12.25 -16.52
C PRO A 213 7.05 -11.13 -17.54
N ALA A 214 6.50 -9.97 -17.22
CA ALA A 214 6.57 -8.82 -18.11
C ALA A 214 7.99 -8.24 -18.20
N CYS A 215 8.71 -8.12 -17.08
CA CYS A 215 10.11 -7.69 -17.08
C CYS A 215 10.98 -8.58 -17.99
N PHE A 216 10.87 -9.90 -17.82
CA PHE A 216 11.65 -10.84 -18.64
C PHE A 216 11.22 -10.86 -20.12
N THR A 217 9.97 -10.57 -20.43
CA THR A 217 9.47 -10.49 -21.80
C THR A 217 9.93 -9.23 -22.52
N TYR A 218 9.89 -8.09 -21.84
CA TYR A 218 10.19 -6.79 -22.43
C TYR A 218 11.62 -6.29 -22.15
N GLY A 219 12.42 -7.08 -21.43
CA GLY A 219 13.80 -6.71 -21.07
C GLY A 219 13.88 -5.51 -20.13
N LEU A 220 12.88 -5.35 -19.27
CA LEU A 220 12.83 -4.28 -18.27
C LEU A 220 13.62 -4.69 -17.02
N GLU A 221 14.32 -3.73 -16.42
CA GLU A 221 15.03 -3.98 -15.18
C GLU A 221 14.05 -4.25 -14.04
N VAL A 222 14.37 -5.25 -13.23
CA VAL A 222 13.64 -5.54 -11.99
C VAL A 222 14.15 -4.59 -10.93
N THR A 223 13.45 -3.47 -10.79
CA THR A 223 13.76 -2.44 -9.79
C THR A 223 13.05 -2.71 -8.46
N ALA A 224 13.38 -1.94 -7.44
CA ALA A 224 12.74 -1.99 -6.13
C ALA A 224 12.23 -0.60 -5.71
N GLY A 225 11.33 -0.58 -4.74
CA GLY A 225 10.75 0.67 -4.24
C GLY A 225 9.81 1.35 -5.24
N PRO A 226 9.71 2.69 -5.23
CA PRO A 226 8.79 3.44 -6.10
C PRO A 226 9.03 3.20 -7.60
N SER A 227 10.28 2.98 -8.03
CA SER A 227 10.62 2.71 -9.43
C SER A 227 9.92 1.46 -9.97
N LEU A 228 9.64 0.46 -9.13
CA LEU A 228 8.88 -0.72 -9.53
C LEU A 228 7.49 -0.36 -10.06
N LEU A 229 6.82 0.59 -9.42
CA LEU A 229 5.49 1.04 -9.82
C LEU A 229 5.55 2.02 -10.99
N PHE A 230 6.46 2.99 -10.95
CA PHE A 230 6.46 4.13 -11.85
C PHE A 230 7.31 3.93 -13.12
N ASP A 231 8.39 3.17 -13.05
CA ASP A 231 9.19 2.83 -14.23
C ASP A 231 8.80 1.44 -14.79
N THR A 232 8.88 0.41 -13.95
CA THR A 232 8.69 -0.97 -14.42
C THR A 232 7.25 -1.22 -14.85
N MET A 233 6.25 -0.95 -14.00
CA MET A 233 4.84 -1.19 -14.35
C MET A 233 4.36 -0.25 -15.46
N ALA A 234 4.76 1.03 -15.44
CA ALA A 234 4.44 1.93 -16.54
C ALA A 234 5.08 1.45 -17.86
N GLY A 235 6.33 0.96 -17.81
CA GLY A 235 7.01 0.33 -18.94
C GLY A 235 6.26 -0.90 -19.47
N VAL A 236 5.77 -1.77 -18.61
CA VAL A 236 4.92 -2.92 -19.00
C VAL A 236 3.70 -2.45 -19.79
N PHE A 237 2.97 -1.47 -19.28
CA PHE A 237 1.79 -0.95 -19.99
C PHE A 237 2.16 -0.26 -21.30
N ASN A 238 3.32 0.38 -21.42
CA ASN A 238 3.75 1.00 -22.68
C ASN A 238 4.06 0.00 -23.78
N HIS A 239 4.49 -1.22 -23.43
CA HIS A 239 4.80 -2.28 -24.39
C HIS A 239 3.63 -3.22 -24.68
N MET A 240 2.59 -3.18 -23.87
CA MET A 240 1.45 -4.08 -23.92
C MET A 240 0.39 -3.61 -24.92
N ALA A 241 -0.24 -4.54 -25.65
CA ALA A 241 -1.37 -4.21 -26.51
C ALA A 241 -2.53 -3.61 -25.70
N GLY A 242 -3.00 -2.40 -26.08
CA GLY A 242 -4.02 -1.67 -25.33
C GLY A 242 -3.52 -1.11 -23.99
N GLY A 243 -2.22 -1.08 -23.77
CA GLY A 243 -1.60 -0.71 -22.49
C GLY A 243 -1.99 0.67 -21.97
N ARG A 244 -2.31 1.62 -22.86
CA ARG A 244 -2.87 2.92 -22.46
C ARG A 244 -4.13 2.74 -21.57
N TRP A 245 -5.06 1.89 -21.98
CA TRP A 245 -6.30 1.67 -21.23
C TRP A 245 -6.07 0.87 -19.97
N TRP A 246 -5.24 -0.17 -20.03
CA TRP A 246 -4.83 -0.95 -18.88
C TRP A 246 -4.12 -0.11 -17.83
N GLY A 247 -3.17 0.71 -18.25
CA GLY A 247 -2.46 1.65 -17.37
C GLY A 247 -3.39 2.71 -16.80
N THR A 248 -4.30 3.27 -17.59
CA THR A 248 -5.30 4.23 -17.10
C THR A 248 -6.16 3.62 -15.98
N LEU A 249 -6.69 2.42 -16.19
CA LEU A 249 -7.51 1.74 -15.19
C LEU A 249 -6.71 1.38 -13.94
N PHE A 250 -5.49 0.88 -14.13
CA PHE A 250 -4.60 0.52 -13.03
C PHE A 250 -4.28 1.73 -12.15
N PHE A 251 -3.78 2.81 -12.74
CA PHE A 251 -3.45 4.02 -11.98
C PHE A 251 -4.69 4.72 -11.41
N LEU A 252 -5.85 4.67 -12.07
CA LEU A 252 -7.10 5.14 -11.51
C LEU A 252 -7.45 4.41 -10.22
N PHE A 253 -7.42 3.09 -10.23
CA PHE A 253 -7.72 2.29 -9.04
C PHE A 253 -6.68 2.50 -7.94
N MET A 254 -5.41 2.70 -8.31
CA MET A 254 -4.35 3.04 -7.36
C MET A 254 -4.57 4.42 -6.71
N VAL A 255 -5.08 5.43 -7.45
CA VAL A 255 -5.45 6.73 -6.88
C VAL A 255 -6.57 6.55 -5.84
N PHE A 256 -7.59 5.76 -6.16
CA PHE A 256 -8.66 5.50 -5.20
C PHE A 256 -8.17 4.73 -3.97
N ALA A 257 -7.32 3.73 -4.16
CA ALA A 257 -6.70 3.01 -3.06
C ALA A 257 -5.85 3.91 -2.16
N ALA A 258 -5.14 4.86 -2.74
CA ALA A 258 -4.30 5.79 -1.99
C ALA A 258 -5.10 6.89 -1.27
N LEU A 259 -6.31 7.21 -1.72
CA LEU A 259 -7.19 8.21 -1.10
C LEU A 259 -8.15 7.60 -0.07
N SER A 260 -8.29 6.29 -0.03
CA SER A 260 -9.15 5.57 0.92
C SER A 260 -8.46 5.27 2.24
#